data_d6b85e53ee2f0e6860a8cf521b723601
#
_entry.id   d6b85e53ee2f0e6860a8cf521b723601
#
_cell.length_a   1.000
_cell.length_b   1.000
_cell.length_c   1.000
_cell.angle_alpha   90.00
_cell.angle_beta   90.00
_cell.angle_gamma   90.00
#
_symmetry.space_group_name_H-M   'P 1'
#
loop_
_entity.id
_entity.type
_entity.pdbx_description
1 polymer ?
#
loop_
_entity_poly.entity_id
_entity_poly.type
_entity_poly.pdbx_seq_one_letter_code
_entity_poly.pdbx_strand_id
1 'polypeptide(L)'
;MDRRVYDRMAEHDSTHWWYRARRDILADFLTREGRLPTPARILEIGCGTGHNLPMLGTFGTVDAIEIDPAARAIASQRLGRPVSDAPLPALPGVARSAYDLVAVLDVVEHIEDDVAALTAMRECLAPGGKILIAVPAHQWMWSAHDVVNHHHRRYSKKTLVAAIRAAGLRPRGLTYFNSLLFPLAAAARVAGRLTGRDDSDDSPPAAPLNALFERIFRLERHLVGRVPMPTGVSILTLAEPG
;
A
#
# COMPACT_ATOMS: atom_id res chain seq x y z
N MET A 1 -3.92 -13.27 -5.14
CA MET A 1 -2.43 -13.30 -5.17
C MET A 1 -1.94 -14.73 -5.06
N ASP A 2 -0.94 -15.12 -5.87
CA ASP A 2 -0.37 -16.47 -5.82
C ASP A 2 0.41 -16.71 -4.53
N ARG A 3 0.36 -17.93 -3.98
CA ARG A 3 1.07 -18.32 -2.76
C ARG A 3 2.56 -17.95 -2.77
N ARG A 4 3.24 -18.20 -3.89
CA ARG A 4 4.67 -17.90 -4.08
C ARG A 4 5.02 -16.41 -3.89
N VAL A 5 4.06 -15.51 -4.08
CA VAL A 5 4.29 -14.07 -3.85
C VAL A 5 4.40 -13.78 -2.35
N TYR A 6 3.55 -14.38 -1.53
CA TYR A 6 3.64 -14.24 -0.07
C TYR A 6 4.94 -14.83 0.50
N ASP A 7 5.37 -15.99 -0.02
CA ASP A 7 6.62 -16.61 0.43
C ASP A 7 7.82 -15.71 0.11
N ARG A 8 7.90 -15.16 -1.11
CA ARG A 8 8.93 -14.18 -1.51
C ARG A 8 8.84 -12.87 -0.72
N MET A 9 7.63 -12.39 -0.45
CA MET A 9 7.43 -11.21 0.39
C MET A 9 8.02 -11.45 1.79
N ALA A 10 7.71 -12.58 2.42
CA ALA A 10 8.23 -12.93 3.74
C ALA A 10 9.76 -13.01 3.78
N GLU A 11 10.38 -13.53 2.71
CA GLU A 11 11.83 -13.69 2.58
C GLU A 11 12.56 -12.35 2.36
N HIS A 12 11.95 -11.43 1.58
CA HIS A 12 12.66 -10.25 1.08
C HIS A 12 12.23 -8.92 1.68
N ASP A 13 11.10 -8.84 2.39
CA ASP A 13 10.53 -7.56 2.87
C ASP A 13 11.45 -6.78 3.83
N SER A 14 12.40 -7.44 4.46
CA SER A 14 13.40 -6.82 5.33
C SER A 14 14.66 -6.35 4.61
N THR A 15 14.94 -6.88 3.43
CA THR A 15 16.20 -6.65 2.69
C THR A 15 16.01 -5.93 1.36
N HIS A 16 14.87 -6.10 0.71
CA HIS A 16 14.60 -5.52 -0.60
C HIS A 16 14.39 -4.00 -0.50
N TRP A 17 15.07 -3.26 -1.37
CA TRP A 17 15.12 -1.80 -1.43
C TRP A 17 13.74 -1.14 -1.40
N TRP A 18 12.77 -1.72 -2.12
CA TRP A 18 11.44 -1.15 -2.28
C TRP A 18 10.65 -1.16 -0.95
N TYR A 19 10.60 -2.29 -0.24
CA TYR A 19 9.88 -2.38 1.04
C TYR A 19 10.48 -1.45 2.09
N ARG A 20 11.81 -1.37 2.17
CA ARG A 20 12.51 -0.54 3.16
C ARG A 20 12.28 0.94 2.94
N ALA A 21 12.57 1.44 1.73
CA ALA A 21 12.39 2.85 1.39
C ALA A 21 10.91 3.26 1.43
N ARG A 22 10.00 2.38 0.98
CA ARG A 22 8.56 2.63 1.03
C ARG A 22 8.07 2.86 2.45
N ARG A 23 8.47 2.03 3.41
CA ARG A 23 8.09 2.22 4.83
C ARG A 23 8.55 3.58 5.36
N ASP A 24 9.77 4.01 5.04
CA ASP A 24 10.26 5.32 5.46
C ASP A 24 9.46 6.47 4.85
N ILE A 25 9.08 6.35 3.58
CA ILE A 25 8.23 7.34 2.89
C ILE A 25 6.85 7.41 3.51
N LEU A 26 6.22 6.26 3.76
CA LEU A 26 4.89 6.19 4.37
C LEU A 26 4.88 6.74 5.80
N ALA A 27 5.89 6.38 6.60
CA ALA A 27 6.03 6.88 7.97
C ALA A 27 6.18 8.41 7.99
N ASP A 28 7.04 8.96 7.14
CA ASP A 28 7.28 10.39 7.05
C ASP A 28 6.04 11.15 6.51
N PHE A 29 5.32 10.57 5.53
CA PHE A 29 4.06 11.11 5.04
C PHE A 29 2.98 11.12 6.14
N LEU A 30 2.81 10.01 6.88
CA LEU A 30 1.88 9.94 8.00
C LEU A 30 2.22 10.92 9.12
N THR A 31 3.49 11.08 9.46
CA THR A 31 3.93 12.04 10.48
C THR A 31 3.52 13.47 10.14
N ARG A 32 3.61 13.85 8.86
CA ARG A 32 3.28 15.20 8.42
C ARG A 32 1.80 15.45 8.16
N GLU A 33 1.18 14.52 7.44
CA GLU A 33 -0.17 14.70 6.90
C GLU A 33 -1.25 14.00 7.73
N GLY A 34 -0.85 12.95 8.48
CA GLY A 34 -1.77 12.09 9.21
C GLY A 34 -2.48 12.85 10.34
N ARG A 35 -1.75 13.66 11.10
CA ARG A 35 -2.28 14.37 12.28
C ARG A 35 -3.04 13.41 13.20
N LEU A 36 -2.46 12.25 13.44
CA LEU A 36 -3.06 11.20 14.27
C LEU A 36 -2.97 11.56 15.74
N PRO A 37 -3.93 11.13 16.59
CA PRO A 37 -3.76 11.19 18.04
C PRO A 37 -2.59 10.31 18.49
N THR A 38 -2.10 10.51 19.70
CA THR A 38 -0.99 9.73 20.27
C THR A 38 -1.41 9.14 21.61
N PRO A 39 -1.55 7.82 21.74
CA PRO A 39 -1.44 6.80 20.69
C PRO A 39 -2.67 6.75 19.77
N ALA A 40 -2.47 6.45 18.48
CA ALA A 40 -3.55 6.21 17.54
C ALA A 40 -4.06 4.76 17.60
N ARG A 41 -5.33 4.55 17.23
CA ARG A 41 -5.86 3.21 16.95
C ARG A 41 -5.88 2.98 15.45
N ILE A 42 -5.15 1.98 14.99
CA ILE A 42 -4.85 1.74 13.58
C ILE A 42 -5.38 0.38 13.15
N LEU A 43 -5.95 0.30 11.95
CA LEU A 43 -6.31 -0.95 11.28
C LEU A 43 -5.53 -1.05 9.97
N GLU A 44 -4.72 -2.08 9.77
CA GLU A 44 -4.17 -2.41 8.45
C GLU A 44 -5.01 -3.51 7.80
N ILE A 45 -5.57 -3.23 6.62
CA ILE A 45 -6.36 -4.19 5.85
C ILE A 45 -5.50 -4.74 4.71
N GLY A 46 -5.42 -6.09 4.61
CA GLY A 46 -4.55 -6.78 3.68
C GLY A 46 -3.07 -6.61 4.05
N CYS A 47 -2.73 -6.90 5.30
CA CYS A 47 -1.38 -6.68 5.80
C CYS A 47 -0.33 -7.65 5.21
N GLY A 48 -0.74 -8.65 4.44
CA GLY A 48 0.13 -9.67 3.89
C GLY A 48 0.90 -10.39 5.00
N THR A 49 2.21 -10.48 4.85
CA THR A 49 3.08 -11.06 5.89
C THR A 49 3.36 -10.11 7.06
N GLY A 50 2.75 -8.92 7.09
CA GLY A 50 2.84 -7.96 8.19
C GLY A 50 4.09 -7.06 8.15
N HIS A 51 4.67 -6.82 6.98
CA HIS A 51 5.90 -6.05 6.85
C HIS A 51 5.76 -4.56 7.21
N ASN A 52 4.55 -3.99 7.16
CA ASN A 52 4.27 -2.61 7.57
C ASN A 52 3.91 -2.49 9.06
N LEU A 53 3.50 -3.57 9.73
CA LEU A 53 3.04 -3.55 11.12
C LEU A 53 4.00 -2.87 12.09
N PRO A 54 5.33 -3.11 12.04
CA PRO A 54 6.27 -2.41 12.91
C PRO A 54 6.29 -0.90 12.67
N MET A 55 6.20 -0.46 11.42
CA MET A 55 6.16 0.96 11.08
C MET A 55 4.86 1.61 11.57
N LEU A 56 3.71 0.99 11.33
CA LEU A 56 2.43 1.49 11.82
C LEU A 56 2.37 1.49 13.36
N GLY A 57 2.98 0.50 14.01
CA GLY A 57 3.10 0.41 15.46
C GLY A 57 3.83 1.59 16.12
N THR A 58 4.65 2.34 15.37
CA THR A 58 5.27 3.56 15.90
C THR A 58 4.28 4.71 16.13
N PHE A 59 3.09 4.64 15.52
CA PHE A 59 2.03 5.65 15.67
C PHE A 59 0.97 5.25 16.70
N GLY A 60 0.88 3.98 17.08
CA GLY A 60 -0.12 3.53 18.05
C GLY A 60 -0.35 2.03 18.07
N THR A 61 -1.54 1.63 18.46
CA THR A 61 -1.95 0.22 18.51
C THR A 61 -2.51 -0.21 17.16
N VAL A 62 -1.99 -1.33 16.60
CA VAL A 62 -2.36 -1.80 15.26
C VAL A 62 -3.21 -3.06 15.36
N ASP A 63 -4.43 -3.05 14.84
CA ASP A 63 -5.19 -4.22 14.45
C ASP A 63 -4.90 -4.53 12.98
N ALA A 64 -4.95 -5.80 12.56
CA ALA A 64 -4.64 -6.17 11.19
C ALA A 64 -5.59 -7.24 10.64
N ILE A 65 -5.77 -7.24 9.32
CA ILE A 65 -6.58 -8.20 8.57
C ILE A 65 -5.74 -8.77 7.43
N GLU A 66 -5.78 -10.10 7.27
CA GLU A 66 -5.22 -10.82 6.13
C GLU A 66 -6.02 -12.08 5.85
N ILE A 67 -6.49 -12.24 4.60
CA ILE A 67 -7.34 -13.37 4.21
C ILE A 67 -6.56 -14.65 3.92
N ASP A 68 -5.31 -14.53 3.42
CA ASP A 68 -4.46 -15.71 3.20
C ASP A 68 -4.00 -16.30 4.54
N PRO A 69 -4.32 -17.57 4.83
CA PRO A 69 -4.06 -18.15 6.16
C PRO A 69 -2.57 -18.25 6.50
N ALA A 70 -1.71 -18.37 5.52
CA ALA A 70 -0.29 -18.50 5.79
C ALA A 70 0.41 -17.14 5.96
N ALA A 71 0.07 -16.17 5.13
CA ALA A 71 0.51 -14.78 5.34
C ALA A 71 0.01 -14.27 6.70
N ARG A 72 -1.25 -14.55 7.03
CA ARG A 72 -1.87 -14.22 8.33
C ARG A 72 -1.14 -14.84 9.52
N ALA A 73 -0.69 -16.11 9.40
CA ALA A 73 0.09 -16.75 10.46
C ALA A 73 1.42 -16.02 10.71
N ILE A 74 2.14 -15.63 9.64
CA ILE A 74 3.38 -14.84 9.73
C ILE A 74 3.10 -13.46 10.33
N ALA A 75 2.06 -12.78 9.85
CA ALA A 75 1.67 -11.47 10.35
C ALA A 75 1.29 -11.52 11.84
N SER A 76 0.57 -12.57 12.28
CA SER A 76 0.21 -12.77 13.67
C SER A 76 1.43 -12.95 14.58
N GLN A 77 2.45 -13.67 14.12
CA GLN A 77 3.72 -13.80 14.83
C GLN A 77 4.43 -12.44 14.94
N ARG A 78 4.49 -11.67 13.85
CA ARG A 78 5.11 -10.33 13.83
C ARG A 78 4.38 -9.32 14.71
N LEU A 79 3.04 -9.39 14.73
CA LEU A 79 2.20 -8.52 15.55
C LEU A 79 2.19 -8.93 17.04
N GLY A 80 2.53 -10.18 17.34
CA GLY A 80 2.45 -10.75 18.70
C GLY A 80 1.02 -11.04 19.17
N ARG A 81 0.03 -11.02 18.26
CA ARG A 81 -1.38 -11.30 18.53
C ARG A 81 -2.11 -11.73 17.25
N PRO A 82 -3.31 -12.34 17.35
CA PRO A 82 -4.05 -12.80 16.19
C PRO A 82 -4.38 -11.67 15.20
N VAL A 83 -4.17 -11.94 13.91
CA VAL A 83 -4.63 -11.14 12.78
C VAL A 83 -5.94 -11.72 12.30
N SER A 84 -6.93 -10.86 12.02
CA SER A 84 -8.28 -11.24 11.56
C SER A 84 -8.26 -11.71 10.10
N ASP A 85 -9.26 -12.52 9.71
CA ASP A 85 -9.50 -12.95 8.33
C ASP A 85 -10.76 -12.32 7.69
N ALA A 86 -11.25 -11.23 8.28
CA ALA A 86 -12.45 -10.56 7.83
C ALA A 86 -12.31 -10.03 6.38
N PRO A 87 -13.09 -10.57 5.40
CA PRO A 87 -12.94 -10.13 4.01
C PRO A 87 -13.63 -8.78 3.76
N LEU A 88 -13.08 -8.01 2.81
CA LEU A 88 -13.76 -6.86 2.22
C LEU A 88 -14.86 -7.32 1.25
N PRO A 89 -15.96 -6.57 1.11
CA PRO A 89 -16.30 -5.34 1.85
C PRO A 89 -17.05 -5.61 3.17
N ALA A 90 -17.34 -6.85 3.51
CA ALA A 90 -18.21 -7.18 4.64
C ALA A 90 -17.60 -6.84 6.01
N LEU A 91 -16.30 -7.06 6.19
CA LEU A 91 -15.53 -6.82 7.44
C LEU A 91 -16.23 -7.34 8.69
N PRO A 92 -16.64 -8.62 8.76
CA PRO A 92 -17.34 -9.17 9.92
C PRO A 92 -16.46 -9.09 11.18
N GLY A 93 -17.07 -8.65 12.29
CA GLY A 93 -16.37 -8.53 13.58
C GLY A 93 -15.39 -7.37 13.71
N VAL A 94 -15.19 -6.58 12.65
CA VAL A 94 -14.35 -5.37 12.70
C VAL A 94 -15.13 -4.24 13.36
N ALA A 95 -14.48 -3.56 14.31
CA ALA A 95 -15.11 -2.46 15.05
C ALA A 95 -15.43 -1.29 14.09
N ARG A 96 -16.64 -0.76 14.20
CA ARG A 96 -17.08 0.44 13.47
C ARG A 96 -16.78 1.69 14.30
N SER A 97 -16.57 2.81 13.62
CA SER A 97 -16.30 4.12 14.24
C SER A 97 -15.20 4.09 15.32
N ALA A 98 -14.14 3.31 15.08
CA ALA A 98 -13.18 2.96 16.12
C ALA A 98 -11.71 3.28 15.78
N TYR A 99 -11.37 3.51 14.52
CA TYR A 99 -9.98 3.65 14.09
C TYR A 99 -9.67 5.08 13.67
N ASP A 100 -8.58 5.60 14.18
CA ASP A 100 -8.03 6.91 13.79
C ASP A 100 -7.34 6.82 12.41
N LEU A 101 -6.84 5.64 12.06
CA LEU A 101 -6.24 5.34 10.77
C LEU A 101 -6.66 3.95 10.29
N VAL A 102 -7.16 3.86 9.07
CA VAL A 102 -7.24 2.61 8.31
C VAL A 102 -6.14 2.66 7.24
N ALA A 103 -5.19 1.74 7.26
CA ALA A 103 -4.16 1.62 6.22
C ALA A 103 -4.56 0.52 5.23
N VAL A 104 -4.54 0.85 3.93
CA VAL A 104 -4.83 -0.06 2.82
C VAL A 104 -3.77 0.16 1.75
N LEU A 105 -2.79 -0.74 1.72
CA LEU A 105 -1.52 -0.55 1.03
C LEU A 105 -1.32 -1.65 -0.02
N ASP A 106 -1.60 -1.33 -1.29
CA ASP A 106 -1.64 -2.24 -2.44
C ASP A 106 -2.66 -3.39 -2.23
N VAL A 107 -3.92 -3.01 -1.97
CA VAL A 107 -5.04 -3.93 -1.75
C VAL A 107 -6.26 -3.56 -2.60
N VAL A 108 -6.57 -2.27 -2.75
CA VAL A 108 -7.81 -1.82 -3.40
C VAL A 108 -7.88 -2.28 -4.86
N GLU A 109 -6.73 -2.42 -5.53
CA GLU A 109 -6.61 -2.95 -6.89
C GLU A 109 -7.01 -4.41 -7.05
N HIS A 110 -7.03 -5.17 -5.94
CA HIS A 110 -7.48 -6.57 -5.91
C HIS A 110 -8.97 -6.73 -5.69
N ILE A 111 -9.69 -5.66 -5.38
CA ILE A 111 -11.13 -5.70 -5.07
C ILE A 111 -11.92 -5.24 -6.29
N GLU A 112 -12.87 -6.08 -6.74
CA GLU A 112 -13.66 -5.78 -7.92
C GLU A 112 -14.54 -4.54 -7.70
N ASP A 113 -15.25 -4.46 -6.56
CA ASP A 113 -16.01 -3.28 -6.14
C ASP A 113 -15.17 -2.44 -5.13
N ASP A 114 -14.29 -1.62 -5.67
CA ASP A 114 -13.41 -0.75 -4.88
C ASP A 114 -14.20 0.33 -4.11
N VAL A 115 -15.34 0.76 -4.63
CA VAL A 115 -16.22 1.74 -3.96
C VAL A 115 -16.87 1.12 -2.73
N ALA A 116 -17.39 -0.09 -2.83
CA ALA A 116 -17.95 -0.81 -1.67
C ALA A 116 -16.87 -1.06 -0.60
N ALA A 117 -15.66 -1.44 -1.02
CA ALA A 117 -14.53 -1.65 -0.11
C ALA A 117 -14.16 -0.36 0.65
N LEU A 118 -14.00 0.76 -0.07
CA LEU A 118 -13.69 2.06 0.53
C LEU A 118 -14.82 2.56 1.45
N THR A 119 -16.08 2.27 1.09
CA THR A 119 -17.25 2.60 1.93
C THR A 119 -17.20 1.83 3.26
N ALA A 120 -16.92 0.52 3.20
CA ALA A 120 -16.79 -0.29 4.40
C ALA A 120 -15.63 0.16 5.30
N MET A 121 -14.50 0.56 4.71
CA MET A 121 -13.37 1.13 5.44
C MET A 121 -13.73 2.46 6.11
N ARG A 122 -14.50 3.33 5.42
CA ARG A 122 -14.99 4.59 6.00
C ARG A 122 -15.82 4.35 7.27
N GLU A 123 -16.66 3.31 7.28
CA GLU A 123 -17.49 2.97 8.45
C GLU A 123 -16.66 2.52 9.67
N CYS A 124 -15.41 2.09 9.46
CA CYS A 124 -14.48 1.75 10.55
C CYS A 124 -13.84 2.98 11.20
N LEU A 125 -13.85 4.16 10.53
CA LEU A 125 -13.18 5.35 11.00
C LEU A 125 -13.88 5.97 12.23
N ALA A 126 -13.10 6.29 13.24
CA ALA A 126 -13.50 7.17 14.32
C ALA A 126 -13.75 8.60 13.80
N PRO A 127 -14.44 9.46 14.56
CA PRO A 127 -14.56 10.88 14.21
C PRO A 127 -13.19 11.51 13.98
N GLY A 128 -12.98 12.08 12.79
CA GLY A 128 -11.68 12.64 12.36
C GLY A 128 -10.66 11.63 11.84
N GLY A 129 -11.01 10.34 11.84
CA GLY A 129 -10.17 9.27 11.29
C GLY A 129 -9.95 9.37 9.79
N LYS A 130 -8.93 8.69 9.28
CA LYS A 130 -8.50 8.74 7.88
C LYS A 130 -8.17 7.36 7.34
N ILE A 131 -8.23 7.22 6.01
CA ILE A 131 -7.72 6.04 5.30
C ILE A 131 -6.42 6.44 4.60
N LEU A 132 -5.33 5.72 4.87
CA LEU A 132 -4.10 5.79 4.09
C LEU A 132 -4.20 4.81 2.94
N ILE A 133 -4.16 5.30 1.72
CA ILE A 133 -4.32 4.51 0.50
C ILE A 133 -3.04 4.59 -0.32
N ALA A 134 -2.45 3.44 -0.65
CA ALA A 134 -1.44 3.30 -1.69
C ALA A 134 -1.93 2.30 -2.73
N VAL A 135 -1.80 2.65 -4.02
CA VAL A 135 -2.22 1.81 -5.15
C VAL A 135 -1.23 1.92 -6.32
N PRO A 136 -1.10 0.89 -7.17
CA PRO A 136 -0.29 0.96 -8.38
C PRO A 136 -0.85 1.97 -9.37
N ALA A 137 0.03 2.78 -9.94
CA ALA A 137 -0.31 3.82 -10.90
C ALA A 137 -0.22 3.31 -12.34
N HIS A 138 -0.93 4.05 -13.24
CA HIS A 138 -0.84 3.94 -14.70
C HIS A 138 -1.24 2.59 -15.28
N GLN A 139 -2.45 2.49 -15.83
CA GLN A 139 -2.97 1.29 -16.49
C GLN A 139 -2.02 0.76 -17.59
N TRP A 140 -1.30 1.66 -18.29
CA TRP A 140 -0.35 1.28 -19.31
C TRP A 140 0.90 0.55 -18.76
N MET A 141 1.17 0.60 -17.44
CA MET A 141 2.24 -0.17 -16.79
C MET A 141 1.83 -1.60 -16.43
N TRP A 142 0.63 -2.04 -16.80
CA TRP A 142 0.16 -3.41 -16.58
C TRP A 142 1.14 -4.45 -17.11
N SER A 143 1.37 -5.55 -16.38
CA SER A 143 2.38 -6.54 -16.69
C SER A 143 2.04 -7.91 -16.09
N ALA A 144 2.93 -8.90 -16.28
CA ALA A 144 2.84 -10.21 -15.65
C ALA A 144 2.77 -10.12 -14.11
N HIS A 145 3.43 -9.12 -13.50
CA HIS A 145 3.32 -8.86 -12.07
C HIS A 145 1.86 -8.60 -11.63
N ASP A 146 1.09 -7.81 -12.37
CA ASP A 146 -0.32 -7.55 -12.05
C ASP A 146 -1.17 -8.80 -12.18
N VAL A 147 -0.89 -9.64 -13.19
CA VAL A 147 -1.60 -10.90 -13.44
C VAL A 147 -1.37 -11.88 -12.29
N VAL A 148 -0.13 -12.10 -11.88
CA VAL A 148 0.25 -13.02 -10.80
C VAL A 148 -0.30 -12.55 -9.45
N ASN A 149 -0.41 -11.23 -9.27
CA ASN A 149 -1.03 -10.63 -8.09
C ASN A 149 -2.54 -10.57 -8.15
N HIS A 150 -3.17 -11.01 -9.25
CA HIS A 150 -4.63 -10.98 -9.47
C HIS A 150 -5.20 -9.56 -9.31
N HIS A 151 -4.51 -8.55 -9.84
CA HIS A 151 -5.03 -7.19 -9.88
C HIS A 151 -6.23 -7.12 -10.84
N HIS A 152 -7.21 -6.30 -10.51
CA HIS A 152 -8.29 -5.93 -11.44
C HIS A 152 -7.93 -4.68 -12.24
N ARG A 153 -7.12 -3.78 -11.65
CA ARG A 153 -6.78 -2.47 -12.25
C ARG A 153 -5.52 -1.86 -11.68
N ARG A 154 -5.01 -0.88 -12.42
CA ARG A 154 -4.10 0.17 -11.92
C ARG A 154 -4.82 1.50 -12.00
N TYR A 155 -4.43 2.46 -11.18
CA TYR A 155 -5.14 3.73 -11.05
C TYR A 155 -4.43 4.87 -11.78
N SER A 156 -5.23 5.84 -12.22
CA SER A 156 -4.81 7.22 -12.40
C SER A 156 -5.27 8.04 -11.19
N LYS A 157 -4.69 9.23 -10.96
CA LYS A 157 -5.23 10.14 -9.93
C LYS A 157 -6.73 10.39 -10.14
N LYS A 158 -7.19 10.51 -11.39
CA LYS A 158 -8.59 10.75 -11.71
C LYS A 158 -9.49 9.58 -11.29
N THR A 159 -9.13 8.35 -11.62
CA THR A 159 -9.94 7.18 -11.30
C THR A 159 -9.93 6.89 -9.79
N LEU A 160 -8.80 7.05 -9.11
CA LEU A 160 -8.72 6.89 -7.65
C LEU A 160 -9.59 7.95 -6.93
N VAL A 161 -9.51 9.21 -7.34
CA VAL A 161 -10.35 10.29 -6.77
C VAL A 161 -11.82 10.02 -7.00
N ALA A 162 -12.21 9.48 -8.16
CA ALA A 162 -13.60 9.12 -8.45
C ALA A 162 -14.11 8.02 -7.49
N ALA A 163 -13.33 6.96 -7.26
CA ALA A 163 -13.69 5.88 -6.33
C ALA A 163 -13.78 6.40 -4.87
N ILE A 164 -12.79 7.20 -4.44
CA ILE A 164 -12.78 7.82 -3.10
C ILE A 164 -14.04 8.68 -2.89
N ARG A 165 -14.39 9.51 -3.85
CA ARG A 165 -15.58 10.38 -3.75
C ARG A 165 -16.88 9.59 -3.77
N ALA A 166 -16.99 8.58 -4.63
CA ALA A 166 -18.14 7.68 -4.67
C ALA A 166 -18.38 6.95 -3.35
N ALA A 167 -17.31 6.65 -2.59
CA ALA A 167 -17.38 6.10 -1.25
C ALA A 167 -17.71 7.13 -0.14
N GLY A 168 -18.00 8.39 -0.48
CA GLY A 168 -18.31 9.46 0.49
C GLY A 168 -17.08 9.95 1.26
N LEU A 169 -15.92 9.85 0.64
CA LEU A 169 -14.63 10.32 1.15
C LEU A 169 -14.09 11.46 0.30
N ARG A 170 -13.15 12.22 0.85
CA ARG A 170 -12.39 13.24 0.10
C ARG A 170 -10.89 12.98 0.22
N PRO A 171 -10.13 13.04 -0.89
CA PRO A 171 -8.69 12.81 -0.85
C PRO A 171 -7.94 14.03 -0.28
N ARG A 172 -6.87 13.75 0.47
CA ARG A 172 -5.88 14.72 0.95
C ARG A 172 -4.47 14.27 0.61
N GLY A 173 -3.60 15.22 0.26
CA GLY A 173 -2.19 14.91 0.00
C GLY A 173 -1.98 13.96 -1.17
N LEU A 174 -2.86 13.96 -2.18
CA LEU A 174 -2.81 13.07 -3.35
C LEU A 174 -1.53 13.31 -4.17
N THR A 175 -0.64 12.33 -4.19
CA THR A 175 0.66 12.43 -4.84
C THR A 175 1.06 11.12 -5.51
N TYR A 176 1.98 11.19 -6.47
CA TYR A 176 2.72 10.01 -6.90
C TYR A 176 3.91 9.78 -5.97
N PHE A 177 4.39 8.54 -5.93
CA PHE A 177 5.67 8.17 -5.32
C PHE A 177 6.30 7.01 -6.09
N ASN A 178 7.53 6.66 -5.76
CA ASN A 178 8.44 5.91 -6.62
C ASN A 178 8.58 6.62 -7.99
N SER A 179 8.86 7.92 -7.91
CA SER A 179 8.92 8.85 -9.04
C SER A 179 10.33 8.99 -9.58
N LEU A 180 11.35 8.97 -8.72
CA LEU A 180 12.75 9.10 -9.12
C LEU A 180 13.21 7.87 -9.93
N LEU A 181 12.72 6.69 -9.58
CA LEU A 181 12.99 5.45 -10.30
C LEU A 181 11.94 5.14 -11.40
N PHE A 182 10.92 5.98 -11.55
CA PHE A 182 9.88 5.79 -12.55
C PHE A 182 10.40 5.69 -13.99
N PRO A 183 11.36 6.51 -14.46
CA PRO A 183 11.88 6.38 -15.83
C PRO A 183 12.51 5.01 -16.08
N LEU A 184 13.22 4.46 -15.08
CA LEU A 184 13.82 3.13 -15.18
C LEU A 184 12.75 2.05 -15.20
N ALA A 185 11.76 2.12 -14.32
CA ALA A 185 10.64 1.19 -14.30
C ALA A 185 9.82 1.23 -15.59
N ALA A 186 9.57 2.42 -16.14
CA ALA A 186 8.88 2.61 -17.41
C ALA A 186 9.66 2.00 -18.58
N ALA A 187 10.98 2.25 -18.65
CA ALA A 187 11.85 1.69 -19.67
C ALA A 187 11.89 0.15 -19.59
N ALA A 188 12.01 -0.42 -18.41
CA ALA A 188 11.98 -1.86 -18.18
C ALA A 188 10.64 -2.46 -18.67
N ARG A 189 9.51 -1.80 -18.38
CA ARG A 189 8.17 -2.24 -18.83
C ARG A 189 8.03 -2.23 -20.35
N VAL A 190 8.51 -1.17 -21.01
CA VAL A 190 8.48 -1.07 -22.48
C VAL A 190 9.40 -2.14 -23.11
N ALA A 191 10.62 -2.30 -22.59
CA ALA A 191 11.56 -3.32 -23.06
C ALA A 191 11.00 -4.74 -22.89
N GLY A 192 10.40 -5.06 -21.73
CA GLY A 192 9.77 -6.35 -21.48
C GLY A 192 8.69 -6.69 -22.52
N ARG A 193 7.84 -5.72 -22.86
CA ARG A 193 6.80 -5.89 -23.89
C ARG A 193 7.39 -6.11 -25.28
N LEU A 194 8.44 -5.38 -25.65
CA LEU A 194 9.08 -5.50 -26.97
C LEU A 194 9.83 -6.83 -27.13
N THR A 195 10.38 -7.36 -26.05
CA THR A 195 11.16 -8.60 -26.05
C THR A 195 10.36 -9.85 -25.72
N GLY A 196 9.10 -9.69 -25.29
CA GLY A 196 8.27 -10.79 -24.79
C GLY A 196 8.77 -11.38 -23.45
N ARG A 197 9.71 -10.69 -22.77
CA ARG A 197 10.27 -11.07 -21.47
C ARG A 197 9.67 -10.17 -20.40
N ASP A 198 8.45 -10.47 -20.00
CA ASP A 198 7.79 -9.77 -18.88
C ASP A 198 7.92 -10.65 -17.63
N ASP A 199 9.11 -10.60 -17.02
CA ASP A 199 9.39 -11.36 -15.81
C ASP A 199 8.70 -10.70 -14.61
N SER A 200 7.94 -11.49 -13.84
CA SER A 200 7.38 -11.12 -12.54
C SER A 200 8.36 -11.36 -11.38
N ASP A 201 9.66 -11.38 -11.68
CA ASP A 201 10.67 -11.64 -10.65
C ASP A 201 10.88 -10.41 -9.77
N ASP A 202 10.34 -10.49 -8.55
CA ASP A 202 10.48 -9.46 -7.51
C ASP A 202 11.68 -9.72 -6.58
N SER A 203 12.64 -10.55 -7.01
CA SER A 203 13.87 -10.81 -6.26
C SER A 203 14.72 -9.53 -6.14
N PRO A 204 15.37 -9.32 -4.98
CA PRO A 204 16.24 -8.17 -4.81
C PRO A 204 17.41 -8.23 -5.81
N PRO A 205 17.75 -7.11 -6.45
CA PRO A 205 18.93 -7.05 -7.30
C PRO A 205 20.21 -7.25 -6.47
N ALA A 206 21.37 -7.43 -7.15
CA ALA A 206 22.65 -7.54 -6.48
C ALA A 206 22.83 -6.43 -5.41
N ALA A 207 23.45 -6.77 -4.28
CA ALA A 207 23.50 -5.91 -3.08
C ALA A 207 23.92 -4.44 -3.33
N PRO A 208 24.92 -4.10 -4.19
CA PRO A 208 25.25 -2.71 -4.48
C PRO A 208 24.10 -1.96 -5.18
N LEU A 209 23.42 -2.62 -6.11
CA LEU A 209 22.31 -2.03 -6.86
C LEU A 209 21.06 -1.90 -5.97
N ASN A 210 20.81 -2.89 -5.12
CA ASN A 210 19.75 -2.84 -4.12
C ASN A 210 19.94 -1.62 -3.19
N ALA A 211 21.15 -1.42 -2.68
CA ALA A 211 21.47 -0.28 -1.83
C ALA A 211 21.35 1.07 -2.57
N LEU A 212 21.74 1.13 -3.84
CA LEU A 212 21.58 2.32 -4.68
C LEU A 212 20.11 2.67 -4.88
N PHE A 213 19.27 1.70 -5.27
CA PHE A 213 17.84 1.91 -5.46
C PHE A 213 17.15 2.31 -4.15
N GLU A 214 17.53 1.69 -3.02
CA GLU A 214 17.03 2.08 -1.71
C GLU A 214 17.34 3.56 -1.40
N ARG A 215 18.58 3.99 -1.63
CA ARG A 215 18.98 5.39 -1.38
C ARG A 215 18.20 6.36 -2.25
N ILE A 216 18.08 6.08 -3.56
CA ILE A 216 17.36 6.95 -4.50
C ILE A 216 15.88 7.03 -4.10
N PHE A 217 15.22 5.89 -3.89
CA PHE A 217 13.81 5.88 -3.54
C PHE A 217 13.56 6.52 -2.17
N ARG A 218 14.41 6.26 -1.19
CA ARG A 218 14.30 6.86 0.16
C ARG A 218 14.40 8.39 0.15
N LEU A 219 15.09 9.02 -0.82
CA LEU A 219 15.10 10.48 -0.96
C LEU A 219 13.70 11.06 -1.12
N GLU A 220 12.77 10.31 -1.70
CA GLU A 220 11.40 10.77 -1.90
C GLU A 220 10.65 11.07 -0.59
N ARG A 221 11.07 10.54 0.55
CA ARG A 221 10.51 10.92 1.86
C ARG A 221 10.55 12.43 2.12
N HIS A 222 11.54 13.12 1.53
CA HIS A 222 11.68 14.57 1.64
C HIS A 222 10.83 15.34 0.62
N LEU A 223 10.29 14.68 -0.39
CA LEU A 223 9.57 15.27 -1.51
C LEU A 223 8.06 14.97 -1.48
N VAL A 224 7.70 13.72 -1.20
CA VAL A 224 6.32 13.22 -1.20
C VAL A 224 5.46 14.02 -0.23
N GLY A 225 4.36 14.60 -0.73
CA GLY A 225 3.48 15.49 0.03
C GLY A 225 4.00 16.93 0.22
N ARG A 226 5.24 17.24 -0.15
CA ARG A 226 5.82 18.61 -0.06
C ARG A 226 5.87 19.31 -1.41
N VAL A 227 6.18 18.55 -2.44
CA VAL A 227 6.24 19.07 -3.81
C VAL A 227 5.33 18.24 -4.71
N PRO A 228 4.77 18.83 -5.77
CA PRO A 228 4.02 18.08 -6.75
C PRO A 228 4.91 17.04 -7.45
N MET A 229 4.59 15.76 -7.26
CA MET A 229 5.22 14.68 -8.03
C MET A 229 4.43 14.46 -9.31
N PRO A 230 5.01 14.69 -10.51
CA PRO A 230 4.26 14.69 -11.77
C PRO A 230 3.83 13.29 -12.21
N THR A 231 4.61 12.27 -11.86
CA THR A 231 4.37 10.85 -12.16
C THR A 231 5.10 9.96 -11.16
N GLY A 232 4.81 8.65 -11.16
CA GLY A 232 5.47 7.66 -10.32
C GLY A 232 4.84 6.29 -10.52
N VAL A 233 5.45 5.26 -9.98
CA VAL A 233 4.97 3.86 -10.11
C VAL A 233 3.68 3.65 -9.29
N SER A 234 3.49 4.41 -8.21
CA SER A 234 2.35 4.28 -7.31
C SER A 234 1.75 5.65 -6.96
N ILE A 235 0.51 5.63 -6.49
CA ILE A 235 -0.22 6.80 -5.97
C ILE A 235 -0.40 6.61 -4.47
N LEU A 236 -0.19 7.69 -3.71
CA LEU A 236 -0.39 7.77 -2.26
C LEU A 236 -1.35 8.90 -1.93
N THR A 237 -2.27 8.65 -1.01
CA THR A 237 -3.18 9.67 -0.49
C THR A 237 -3.69 9.31 0.89
N LEU A 238 -4.08 10.30 1.67
CA LEU A 238 -5.04 10.12 2.75
C LEU A 238 -6.45 10.39 2.20
N ALA A 239 -7.45 9.70 2.74
CA ALA A 239 -8.85 9.97 2.48
C ALA A 239 -9.57 10.14 3.81
N GLU A 240 -10.43 11.16 3.90
CA GLU A 240 -11.20 11.46 5.11
C GLU A 240 -12.69 11.58 4.76
N PRO A 241 -13.62 11.36 5.69
CA PRO A 241 -15.04 11.57 5.46
C PRO A 241 -15.34 12.96 4.89
N GLY A 242 -16.21 13.01 3.86
CA GLY A 242 -16.59 14.22 3.15
C GLY A 242 -17.50 15.15 3.96
#